data_e6db538f110beebfd62bb3664d3d5f7d
#
_entry.id   e6db538f110beebfd62bb3664d3d5f7d
#
_cell.length_a   1.000
_cell.length_b   1.000
_cell.length_c   1.000
_cell.angle_alpha   90.00
_cell.angle_beta   90.00
_cell.angle_gamma   90.00
#
_symmetry.space_group_name_H-M   'P 1'
#
loop_
_entity.id
_entity.type
_entity.pdbx_description
1 polymer ?
#
loop_
_entity_poly.entity_id
_entity_poly.type
_entity_poly.pdbx_seq_one_letter_code
_entity_poly.pdbx_strand_id
1 'polypeptide(L)'
;MAYKDHIAPKGGFYYSNDLWYSKAYQDLRKSSRELLHCFCNELRWSGKGKNRTYVNNGKLSFTELQFKVRYGSCSATYLTARNQLIKCGFIKQTYRGGYARGDMAKYELLIVSGVKRDDQRWRRYPEKNWESDIPKPKKQLVGLATQFKKGKSGRKTKATLKK
;
A
#
# COMPACT_ATOMS: atom_id res chain seq x y z
N MET A 1 -3.75 -25.54 -14.80
CA MET A 1 -4.24 -24.25 -15.33
C MET A 1 -3.07 -23.59 -16.06
N ALA A 2 -3.18 -23.45 -17.38
CA ALA A 2 -2.18 -22.77 -18.18
C ALA A 2 -2.10 -21.31 -17.72
N TYR A 3 -0.90 -20.86 -17.37
CA TYR A 3 -0.59 -19.48 -17.10
C TYR A 3 -0.87 -18.71 -18.40
N LYS A 4 -1.93 -17.93 -18.43
CA LYS A 4 -2.19 -17.05 -19.57
C LYS A 4 -1.00 -16.11 -19.64
N ASP A 5 -0.26 -16.16 -20.74
CA ASP A 5 0.82 -15.24 -21.02
C ASP A 5 0.32 -13.83 -20.73
N HIS A 6 0.87 -13.21 -19.70
CA HIS A 6 0.56 -11.83 -19.39
C HIS A 6 1.13 -11.00 -20.54
N ILE A 7 0.26 -10.67 -21.48
CA ILE A 7 0.57 -9.59 -22.42
C ILE A 7 0.92 -8.39 -21.56
N ALA A 8 2.18 -7.99 -21.61
CA ALA A 8 2.66 -6.86 -20.84
C ALA A 8 1.73 -5.67 -21.12
N PRO A 9 1.16 -5.04 -20.09
CA PRO A 9 0.27 -3.91 -20.32
C PRO A 9 1.01 -2.86 -21.12
N LYS A 10 0.35 -2.31 -22.14
CA LYS A 10 0.92 -1.21 -22.97
C LYS A 10 1.20 -0.03 -22.06
N GLY A 11 2.46 0.42 -22.05
CA GLY A 11 2.92 1.52 -21.23
C GLY A 11 3.99 1.10 -20.24
N GLY A 12 4.55 2.06 -19.53
CA GLY A 12 5.60 1.84 -18.54
C GLY A 12 5.50 2.84 -17.41
N PHE A 13 6.13 2.51 -16.30
CA PHE A 13 6.34 3.44 -15.21
C PHE A 13 7.73 4.05 -15.32
N TYR A 14 7.79 5.37 -15.30
CA TYR A 14 9.04 6.10 -15.36
C TYR A 14 9.60 6.35 -13.95
N TYR A 15 10.83 5.94 -13.73
CA TYR A 15 11.60 6.29 -12.55
C TYR A 15 12.48 7.51 -12.87
N SER A 16 12.26 8.62 -12.17
CA SER A 16 13.13 9.78 -12.30
C SER A 16 14.51 9.50 -11.74
N ASN A 17 15.52 10.23 -12.20
CA ASN A 17 16.87 10.13 -11.66
C ASN A 17 16.90 10.45 -10.15
N ASP A 18 16.13 11.45 -9.71
CA ASP A 18 16.00 11.78 -8.29
C ASP A 18 15.55 10.58 -7.45
N LEU A 19 14.59 9.79 -7.96
CA LEU A 19 14.10 8.61 -7.29
C LEU A 19 15.16 7.51 -7.31
N TRP A 20 15.74 7.24 -8.48
CA TRP A 20 16.71 6.16 -8.67
C TRP A 20 17.96 6.33 -7.80
N TYR A 21 18.50 7.55 -7.71
CA TYR A 21 19.68 7.87 -6.92
C TYR A 21 19.36 8.23 -5.46
N SER A 22 18.10 8.25 -5.06
CA SER A 22 17.73 8.54 -3.67
C SER A 22 18.25 7.48 -2.72
N LYS A 23 18.66 7.89 -1.53
CA LYS A 23 19.08 6.97 -0.45
C LYS A 23 17.97 5.97 -0.13
N ALA A 24 16.73 6.43 -0.13
CA ALA A 24 15.56 5.58 0.08
C ALA A 24 15.52 4.39 -0.91
N TYR A 25 15.75 4.65 -2.21
CA TYR A 25 15.70 3.60 -3.23
C TYR A 25 16.93 2.68 -3.15
N GLN A 26 18.11 3.24 -2.91
CA GLN A 26 19.35 2.46 -2.82
C GLN A 26 19.33 1.48 -1.64
N ASP A 27 18.70 1.85 -0.52
CA ASP A 27 18.56 0.99 0.65
C ASP A 27 17.50 -0.12 0.49
N LEU A 28 16.70 -0.12 -0.59
CA LEU A 28 15.71 -1.16 -0.83
C LEU A 28 16.37 -2.51 -1.16
N ARG A 29 15.91 -3.54 -0.46
CA ARG A 29 16.23 -4.93 -0.81
C ARG A 29 15.61 -5.31 -2.15
N LYS A 30 16.14 -6.33 -2.80
CA LYS A 30 15.62 -6.85 -4.07
C LYS A 30 14.11 -7.12 -4.00
N SER A 31 13.65 -7.86 -2.99
CA SER A 31 12.22 -8.17 -2.83
C SER A 31 11.34 -6.91 -2.65
N SER A 32 11.87 -5.86 -2.04
CA SER A 32 11.13 -4.59 -1.89
C SER A 32 11.04 -3.83 -3.21
N ARG A 33 12.10 -3.85 -4.02
CA ARG A 33 12.06 -3.29 -5.39
C ARG A 33 11.07 -4.04 -6.27
N GLU A 34 11.07 -5.38 -6.20
CA GLU A 34 10.12 -6.23 -6.91
C GLU A 34 8.67 -5.93 -6.51
N LEU A 35 8.39 -5.79 -5.21
CA LEU A 35 7.07 -5.43 -4.71
C LEU A 35 6.66 -4.00 -5.12
N LEU A 36 7.60 -3.06 -5.13
CA LEU A 36 7.37 -1.70 -5.63
C LEU A 36 6.96 -1.72 -7.11
N HIS A 37 7.65 -2.51 -7.94
CA HIS A 37 7.28 -2.69 -9.35
C HIS A 37 5.88 -3.29 -9.50
N CYS A 38 5.50 -4.23 -8.63
CA CYS A 38 4.13 -4.77 -8.64
C CYS A 38 3.09 -3.68 -8.39
N PHE A 39 3.30 -2.83 -7.41
CA PHE A 39 2.39 -1.69 -7.17
C PHE A 39 2.37 -0.69 -8.32
N CYS A 40 3.51 -0.40 -8.93
CA CYS A 40 3.57 0.47 -10.11
C CYS A 40 2.79 -0.12 -11.29
N ASN A 41 2.85 -1.44 -11.48
CA ASN A 41 2.13 -2.14 -12.54
C ASN A 41 0.60 -2.16 -12.33
N GLU A 42 0.12 -2.05 -11.10
CA GLU A 42 -1.30 -1.94 -10.77
C GLU A 42 -1.88 -0.54 -11.05
N LEU A 43 -1.03 0.46 -11.25
CA LEU A 43 -1.50 1.83 -11.52
C LEU A 43 -2.28 1.90 -12.83
N ARG A 44 -3.41 2.58 -12.75
CA ARG A 44 -4.25 2.91 -13.90
C ARG A 44 -4.34 4.42 -14.02
N TRP A 45 -4.19 4.91 -15.22
CA TRP A 45 -4.27 6.31 -15.51
C TRP A 45 -5.44 6.60 -16.46
N SER A 46 -6.01 7.78 -16.34
CA SER A 46 -7.05 8.31 -17.21
C SER A 46 -6.68 9.72 -17.64
N GLY A 47 -7.32 10.17 -18.71
CA GLY A 47 -7.05 11.50 -19.30
C GLY A 47 -6.11 11.44 -20.50
N LYS A 48 -6.02 12.58 -21.19
CA LYS A 48 -5.18 12.75 -22.39
C LYS A 48 -4.11 13.83 -22.16
N GLY A 49 -2.94 13.66 -22.75
CA GLY A 49 -1.86 14.65 -22.73
C GLY A 49 -1.43 15.05 -21.32
N LYS A 50 -1.41 16.34 -21.04
CA LYS A 50 -0.98 16.90 -19.74
C LYS A 50 -1.95 16.64 -18.59
N ASN A 51 -3.20 16.27 -18.88
CA ASN A 51 -4.26 16.01 -17.88
C ASN A 51 -4.33 14.55 -17.45
N ARG A 52 -3.26 13.79 -17.62
CA ARG A 52 -3.19 12.40 -17.14
C ARG A 52 -3.10 12.35 -15.63
N THR A 53 -4.01 11.58 -15.03
CA THR A 53 -4.02 11.35 -13.58
C THR A 53 -4.13 9.86 -13.28
N TYR A 54 -3.57 9.42 -12.17
CA TYR A 54 -3.70 8.06 -11.69
C TYR A 54 -5.00 7.92 -10.91
N VAL A 55 -5.99 7.26 -11.50
CA VAL A 55 -7.35 7.17 -10.94
C VAL A 55 -7.51 6.18 -9.80
N ASN A 56 -6.59 5.25 -9.66
CA ASN A 56 -6.64 4.22 -8.62
C ASN A 56 -5.53 4.32 -7.58
N ASN A 57 -4.72 5.38 -7.59
CA ASN A 57 -3.74 5.59 -6.53
C ASN A 57 -4.48 5.78 -5.20
N GLY A 58 -4.01 5.12 -4.14
CA GLY A 58 -4.72 5.01 -2.87
C GLY A 58 -5.68 3.80 -2.74
N LYS A 59 -5.92 3.09 -3.85
CA LYS A 59 -6.73 1.86 -3.88
C LYS A 59 -5.94 0.65 -4.41
N LEU A 60 -4.62 0.78 -4.52
CA LEU A 60 -3.75 -0.28 -5.02
C LEU A 60 -3.72 -1.43 -4.02
N SER A 61 -3.77 -2.66 -4.52
CA SER A 61 -3.61 -3.84 -3.68
C SER A 61 -2.77 -4.89 -4.42
N PHE A 62 -1.74 -5.36 -3.76
CA PHE A 62 -0.97 -6.50 -4.21
C PHE A 62 -0.78 -7.42 -3.02
N THR A 63 -1.32 -8.62 -3.12
CA THR A 63 -1.41 -9.54 -1.99
C THR A 63 -0.16 -10.38 -1.85
N GLU A 64 0.02 -10.93 -0.67
CA GLU A 64 1.06 -11.92 -0.38
C GLU A 64 0.98 -13.12 -1.33
N LEU A 65 -0.23 -13.63 -1.58
CA LEU A 65 -0.43 -14.76 -2.49
C LEU A 65 0.02 -14.44 -3.92
N GLN A 66 -0.32 -13.26 -4.43
CA GLN A 66 0.13 -12.80 -5.75
C GLN A 66 1.65 -12.68 -5.81
N PHE A 67 2.28 -12.16 -4.74
CA PHE A 67 3.73 -12.04 -4.65
C PHE A 67 4.41 -13.41 -4.60
N LYS A 68 3.86 -14.34 -3.82
CA LYS A 68 4.34 -15.72 -3.75
C LYS A 68 4.26 -16.42 -5.10
N VAL A 69 3.13 -16.31 -5.79
CA VAL A 69 2.96 -16.93 -7.12
C VAL A 69 3.96 -16.35 -8.14
N ARG A 70 4.19 -15.03 -8.08
CA ARG A 70 5.04 -14.35 -9.06
C ARG A 70 6.54 -14.56 -8.85
N TYR A 71 6.99 -14.61 -7.59
CA TYR A 71 8.42 -14.62 -7.24
C TYR A 71 8.87 -15.86 -6.45
N GLY A 72 7.99 -16.82 -6.18
CA GLY A 72 8.30 -18.01 -5.40
C GLY A 72 8.68 -17.70 -3.94
N SER A 73 8.30 -16.54 -3.41
CA SER A 73 8.75 -16.06 -2.11
C SER A 73 7.81 -16.47 -0.97
N CYS A 74 8.31 -16.50 0.26
CA CYS A 74 7.49 -16.79 1.44
C CYS A 74 6.78 -15.54 1.99
N SER A 75 5.80 -15.77 2.87
CA SER A 75 5.02 -14.72 3.55
C SER A 75 5.88 -13.70 4.28
N ALA A 76 6.91 -14.17 4.97
CA ALA A 76 7.84 -13.30 5.71
C ALA A 76 8.58 -12.34 4.77
N THR A 77 8.97 -12.79 3.57
CA THR A 77 9.61 -11.94 2.56
C THR A 77 8.68 -10.83 2.09
N TYR A 78 7.41 -11.16 1.80
CA TYR A 78 6.41 -10.15 1.44
C TYR A 78 6.20 -9.11 2.54
N LEU A 79 6.03 -9.56 3.79
CA LEU A 79 5.82 -8.66 4.93
C LEU A 79 7.02 -7.74 5.14
N THR A 80 8.24 -8.28 5.06
CA THR A 80 9.48 -7.51 5.18
C THR A 80 9.59 -6.47 4.05
N ALA A 81 9.33 -6.88 2.81
CA ALA A 81 9.35 -6.00 1.65
C ALA A 81 8.33 -4.85 1.78
N ARG A 82 7.09 -5.18 2.13
CA ARG A 82 6.02 -4.20 2.36
C ARG A 82 6.40 -3.19 3.47
N ASN A 83 6.87 -3.70 4.61
CA ASN A 83 7.23 -2.86 5.74
C ASN A 83 8.40 -1.93 5.39
N GLN A 84 9.37 -2.41 4.62
CA GLN A 84 10.47 -1.58 4.14
C GLN A 84 9.98 -0.48 3.19
N LEU A 85 9.06 -0.78 2.27
CA LEU A 85 8.48 0.23 1.38
C LEU A 85 7.72 1.31 2.15
N ILE A 86 6.99 0.94 3.20
CA ILE A 86 6.32 1.90 4.10
C ILE A 86 7.37 2.72 4.86
N LYS A 87 8.37 2.07 5.43
CA LYS A 87 9.45 2.72 6.17
C LYS A 87 10.20 3.72 5.29
N CYS A 88 10.62 3.34 4.10
CA CYS A 88 11.34 4.21 3.18
C CYS A 88 10.45 5.28 2.50
N GLY A 89 9.14 5.26 2.74
CA GLY A 89 8.22 6.29 2.25
C GLY A 89 7.81 6.17 0.79
N PHE A 90 7.88 4.97 0.21
CA PHE A 90 7.42 4.71 -1.16
C PHE A 90 5.92 4.46 -1.25
N ILE A 91 5.37 3.80 -0.23
CA ILE A 91 3.95 3.50 -0.13
C ILE A 91 3.39 3.94 1.21
N LYS A 92 2.11 4.29 1.19
CA LYS A 92 1.31 4.58 2.38
C LYS A 92 0.13 3.61 2.41
N GLN A 93 -0.10 2.96 3.54
CA GLN A 93 -1.27 2.11 3.70
C GLN A 93 -2.50 2.98 3.95
N THR A 94 -3.45 2.99 3.01
CA THR A 94 -4.69 3.78 3.10
C THR A 94 -5.79 2.99 3.79
N TYR A 95 -5.79 1.67 3.63
CA TYR A 95 -6.78 0.77 4.19
C TYR A 95 -6.10 -0.50 4.71
N ARG A 96 -6.44 -0.92 5.93
CA ARG A 96 -5.76 -2.05 6.57
C ARG A 96 -6.13 -3.40 5.95
N GLY A 97 -7.39 -3.58 5.53
CA GLY A 97 -7.91 -4.87 5.11
C GLY A 97 -8.11 -5.87 6.26
N GLY A 98 -8.52 -7.08 5.89
CA GLY A 98 -8.69 -8.20 6.84
C GLY A 98 -9.99 -8.16 7.62
N TYR A 99 -10.99 -7.42 7.16
CA TYR A 99 -12.31 -7.37 7.79
C TYR A 99 -13.16 -8.60 7.45
N ALA A 100 -13.06 -9.07 6.21
CA ALA A 100 -13.80 -10.21 5.71
C ALA A 100 -12.94 -11.00 4.71
N ARG A 101 -13.42 -12.17 4.29
CA ARG A 101 -12.77 -12.97 3.25
C ARG A 101 -12.68 -12.15 1.95
N GLY A 102 -11.48 -12.05 1.41
CA GLY A 102 -11.24 -11.27 0.19
C GLY A 102 -11.01 -9.76 0.41
N ASP A 103 -11.13 -9.28 1.65
CA ASP A 103 -10.86 -7.88 1.97
C ASP A 103 -9.34 -7.62 2.06
N MET A 104 -8.82 -6.92 1.08
CA MET A 104 -7.39 -6.68 0.91
C MET A 104 -6.98 -5.31 1.41
N ALA A 105 -5.78 -5.22 1.98
CA ALA A 105 -5.15 -3.95 2.30
C ALA A 105 -4.96 -3.09 1.05
N LYS A 106 -5.13 -1.76 1.18
CA LYS A 106 -4.97 -0.81 0.08
C LYS A 106 -3.84 0.17 0.37
N TYR A 107 -3.19 0.56 -0.70
CA TYR A 107 -1.99 1.38 -0.64
C TYR A 107 -2.06 2.53 -1.63
N GLU A 108 -1.32 3.57 -1.30
CA GLU A 108 -1.04 4.72 -2.14
C GLU A 108 0.46 4.75 -2.44
N LEU A 109 0.83 4.92 -3.70
CA LEU A 109 2.21 5.17 -4.13
C LEU A 109 2.53 6.66 -3.98
N LEU A 110 3.61 6.96 -3.26
CA LEU A 110 4.04 8.33 -2.99
C LEU A 110 5.08 8.85 -4.00
N ILE A 111 5.42 8.04 -5.00
CA ILE A 111 6.42 8.36 -6.04
C ILE A 111 5.79 8.87 -7.34
N VAL A 112 4.47 8.89 -7.43
CA VAL A 112 3.76 9.26 -8.65
C VAL A 112 3.53 10.77 -8.76
N SER A 113 3.44 11.26 -10.00
CA SER A 113 3.00 12.62 -10.28
C SER A 113 1.58 12.84 -9.74
N GLY A 114 1.34 13.96 -9.10
CA GLY A 114 0.05 14.25 -8.44
C GLY A 114 0.07 14.09 -6.92
N VAL A 115 1.06 13.38 -6.35
CA VAL A 115 1.32 13.42 -4.90
C VAL A 115 2.10 14.69 -4.58
N LYS A 116 1.61 15.46 -3.60
CA LYS A 116 2.30 16.69 -3.17
C LYS A 116 3.72 16.38 -2.72
N ARG A 117 4.65 17.29 -3.00
CA ARG A 117 6.07 17.08 -2.68
C ARG A 117 6.30 16.80 -1.20
N ASP A 118 5.55 17.44 -0.33
CA ASP A 118 5.65 17.25 1.13
C ASP A 118 5.20 15.86 1.57
N ASP A 119 4.28 15.24 0.81
CA ASP A 119 3.81 13.87 1.06
C ASP A 119 4.76 12.80 0.48
N GLN A 120 5.73 13.20 -0.36
CA GLN A 120 6.74 12.32 -0.94
C GLN A 120 7.84 12.01 0.07
N ARG A 121 7.50 11.21 1.09
CA ARG A 121 8.35 10.94 2.25
C ARG A 121 9.71 10.35 1.90
N TRP A 122 9.83 9.59 0.82
CA TRP A 122 11.09 9.00 0.35
C TRP A 122 12.19 10.04 0.10
N ARG A 123 11.82 11.31 -0.19
CA ARG A 123 12.78 12.40 -0.45
C ARG A 123 13.56 12.83 0.80
N ARG A 124 12.94 12.66 1.98
CA ARG A 124 13.52 13.04 3.27
C ARG A 124 14.17 11.88 4.03
N TYR A 125 14.13 10.69 3.45
CA TYR A 125 14.74 9.51 4.05
C TYR A 125 16.27 9.58 3.97
N PRO A 126 17.03 9.27 5.04
CA PRO A 126 16.65 8.87 6.40
C PRO A 126 16.87 10.02 7.42
N GLU A 127 16.12 11.10 7.35
CA GLU A 127 16.24 12.23 8.29
C GLU A 127 15.97 11.82 9.75
N LYS A 128 16.45 12.63 10.67
CA LYS A 128 16.19 12.46 12.10
C LYS A 128 14.67 12.44 12.37
N ASN A 129 14.23 11.54 13.23
CA ASN A 129 12.81 11.31 13.55
C ASN A 129 11.94 10.78 12.37
N TRP A 130 12.58 10.31 11.32
CA TRP A 130 11.89 9.77 10.14
C TRP A 130 10.79 8.74 10.49
N GLU A 131 11.04 7.84 11.45
CA GLU A 131 10.11 6.78 11.83
C GLU A 131 8.87 7.28 12.57
N SER A 132 8.92 8.44 13.23
CA SER A 132 7.79 9.01 13.95
C SER A 132 6.67 9.45 13.00
N ASP A 133 7.03 9.83 11.77
CA ASP A 133 6.10 10.35 10.77
C ASP A 133 5.48 9.27 9.88
N ILE A 134 5.75 7.97 10.16
CA ILE A 134 5.17 6.90 9.36
C ILE A 134 3.65 6.91 9.48
N PRO A 135 2.90 7.18 8.39
CA PRO A 135 1.45 7.22 8.42
C PRO A 135 0.86 5.86 8.77
N LYS A 136 0.09 5.79 9.84
CA LYS A 136 -0.62 4.59 10.24
C LYS A 136 -2.06 4.64 9.72
N PRO A 137 -2.59 3.57 9.12
CA PRO A 137 -3.98 3.52 8.71
C PRO A 137 -4.88 3.62 9.94
N LYS A 138 -6.01 4.30 9.80
CA LYS A 138 -7.02 4.35 10.87
C LYS A 138 -7.42 2.94 11.25
N LYS A 139 -7.45 2.64 12.56
CA LYS A 139 -8.00 1.38 13.06
C LYS A 139 -9.48 1.32 12.69
N GLN A 140 -9.86 0.25 12.01
CA GLN A 140 -11.26 -0.05 11.81
C GLN A 140 -11.77 -0.91 12.97
N LEU A 141 -12.96 -0.60 13.42
CA LEU A 141 -13.66 -1.44 14.36
C LEU A 141 -14.21 -2.65 13.60
N VAL A 142 -13.95 -3.85 14.08
CA VAL A 142 -14.28 -5.11 13.41
C VAL A 142 -15.29 -5.89 14.26
N GLY A 143 -16.24 -6.55 13.58
CA GLY A 143 -17.23 -7.39 14.25
C GLY A 143 -18.11 -6.63 15.24
N LEU A 144 -18.31 -7.17 16.41
CA LEU A 144 -19.17 -6.56 17.44
C LEU A 144 -18.71 -5.15 17.86
N ALA A 145 -17.43 -4.84 17.74
CA ALA A 145 -16.90 -3.52 18.05
C ALA A 145 -17.45 -2.40 17.16
N THR A 146 -17.96 -2.73 15.97
CA THR A 146 -18.62 -1.75 15.08
C THR A 146 -19.98 -1.32 15.60
N GLN A 147 -20.62 -2.15 16.42
CA GLN A 147 -21.98 -1.93 16.94
C GLN A 147 -21.99 -1.19 18.29
N PHE A 148 -20.83 -1.04 18.91
CA PHE A 148 -20.71 -0.47 20.26
C PHE A 148 -19.80 0.75 20.27
N LYS A 149 -20.14 1.73 21.09
CA LYS A 149 -19.25 2.88 21.35
C LYS A 149 -17.96 2.37 22.02
N LYS A 150 -16.86 3.05 21.70
CA LYS A 150 -15.53 2.76 22.26
C LYS A 150 -15.61 2.59 23.80
N GLY A 151 -15.04 1.52 24.30
CA GLY A 151 -14.99 1.23 25.73
C GLY A 151 -16.16 0.40 26.28
N LYS A 152 -17.16 0.10 25.48
CA LYS A 152 -18.25 -0.80 25.91
C LYS A 152 -17.96 -2.24 25.53
N SER A 153 -18.24 -3.17 26.43
CA SER A 153 -18.19 -4.61 26.19
C SER A 153 -19.10 -4.98 25.02
N GLY A 154 -18.71 -5.96 24.22
CA GLY A 154 -19.52 -6.50 23.13
C GLY A 154 -20.83 -7.16 23.60
N ARG A 155 -21.03 -7.34 24.90
CA ARG A 155 -22.28 -7.87 25.46
C ARG A 155 -23.31 -6.75 25.57
N LYS A 156 -24.46 -6.94 24.95
CA LYS A 156 -25.63 -6.08 25.18
C LYS A 156 -26.06 -6.27 26.62
N THR A 157 -26.06 -5.22 27.40
CA THR A 157 -26.69 -5.24 28.72
C THR A 157 -28.22 -5.35 28.57
N LYS A 158 -28.91 -5.98 29.50
CA LYS A 158 -30.39 -6.12 29.48
C LYS A 158 -31.12 -4.79 29.25
N ALA A 159 -30.53 -3.67 29.63
CA ALA A 159 -31.05 -2.33 29.42
C ALA A 159 -31.03 -1.88 27.94
N THR A 160 -30.17 -2.49 27.08
CA THR A 160 -30.07 -2.17 25.64
C THR A 160 -31.01 -3.04 24.78
N LEU A 161 -31.69 -4.00 25.38
CA LEU A 161 -32.71 -4.87 24.77
C LEU A 161 -34.11 -4.26 24.77
N LYS A 162 -34.27 -3.00 25.12
CA LYS A 162 -35.56 -2.31 24.94
C LYS A 162 -35.77 -2.02 23.47
N LYS A 163 -36.62 -2.90 22.92
CA LYS A 163 -37.66 -2.77 21.86
C LYS A 163 -37.42 -1.72 20.77
#